data_cb3f8256578c8098be9f2c1733446c22
#
_entry.id   cb3f8256578c8098be9f2c1733446c22
#
_cell.length_a   1.000
_cell.length_b   1.000
_cell.length_c   1.000
_cell.angle_alpha   90.00
_cell.angle_beta   90.00
_cell.angle_gamma   90.00
#
_symmetry.space_group_name_H-M   'P 1'
#
loop_
_entity.id
_entity.type
_entity.pdbx_description
1 polymer ?
#
loop_
_entity_poly.entity_id
_entity_poly.type
_entity_poly.pdbx_seq_one_letter_code
_entity_poly.pdbx_strand_id
1 'polypeptide(L)'
;RDLQDEIESIPSVLEAEIAGDRDEMVEIIIDPAKVEMYGLTPSAAMNMVSSSNQLVAAGSQDTGLGRFSIKVPGLYETVHDIQSQPLLVDGDSVVTLGDIADIRRTFKDPSSFARVNGKPAIALEISKRTGENIIETIEKVREIVASEQARWPQSLRDNIDVSYSQDRSNQIRTMLADLQNNVLSAIVLVMVVVVAALGLRTAGLVGMAIPGSFLAGILVISGLDMTMNIVVLFSLILAA
;
A
#
# COMPACT_ATOMS: atom_id res chain seq x y z
N ARG A 1 -1.17 -9.09 1.60
CA ARG A 1 -0.45 -8.70 0.35
C ARG A 1 -1.44 -8.49 -0.79
N ASP A 2 -2.38 -9.37 -1.05
CA ASP A 2 -3.39 -9.21 -2.12
C ASP A 2 -4.11 -7.85 -2.03
N LEU A 3 -4.51 -7.42 -0.83
CA LEU A 3 -5.10 -6.10 -0.60
C LEU A 3 -4.11 -4.95 -0.88
N GLN A 4 -2.83 -5.13 -0.57
CA GLN A 4 -1.77 -4.16 -0.88
C GLN A 4 -1.65 -3.98 -2.39
N ASP A 5 -1.53 -5.09 -3.12
CA ASP A 5 -1.38 -5.10 -4.58
C ASP A 5 -2.61 -4.47 -5.28
N GLU A 6 -3.83 -4.76 -4.78
CA GLU A 6 -5.04 -4.13 -5.31
C GLU A 6 -5.06 -2.61 -5.05
N ILE A 7 -4.64 -2.15 -3.87
CA ILE A 7 -4.56 -0.72 -3.56
C ILE A 7 -3.48 -0.03 -4.40
N GLU A 8 -2.32 -0.65 -4.60
CA GLU A 8 -1.25 -0.11 -5.46
C GLU A 8 -1.65 -0.07 -6.95
N SER A 9 -2.63 -0.86 -7.36
CA SER A 9 -3.18 -0.78 -8.72
C SER A 9 -3.96 0.51 -9.00
N ILE A 10 -4.33 1.28 -7.96
CA ILE A 10 -4.99 2.58 -8.11
C ILE A 10 -3.99 3.59 -8.70
N PRO A 11 -4.23 4.22 -9.85
CA PRO A 11 -3.27 5.12 -10.49
C PRO A 11 -2.84 6.30 -9.62
N SER A 12 -3.70 6.74 -8.69
CA SER A 12 -3.44 7.87 -7.78
C SER A 12 -2.63 7.46 -6.54
N VAL A 13 -2.42 6.17 -6.28
CA VAL A 13 -1.58 5.65 -5.19
C VAL A 13 -0.13 5.59 -5.66
N LEU A 14 0.79 6.05 -4.83
CA LEU A 14 2.23 5.95 -5.06
C LEU A 14 2.75 4.60 -4.58
N GLU A 15 2.44 4.25 -3.35
CA GLU A 15 2.82 3.01 -2.68
C GLU A 15 1.91 2.72 -1.50
N ALA A 16 1.86 1.47 -1.08
CA ALA A 16 1.19 1.03 0.12
C ALA A 16 2.16 0.16 0.94
N GLU A 17 2.60 0.65 2.11
CA GLU A 17 3.52 -0.07 2.99
C GLU A 17 2.77 -0.79 4.11
N ILE A 18 3.18 -2.03 4.38
CA ILE A 18 2.65 -2.81 5.50
C ILE A 18 3.59 -2.66 6.70
N ALA A 19 3.05 -2.23 7.83
CA ALA A 19 3.78 -2.17 9.09
C ALA A 19 3.18 -3.14 10.12
N GLY A 20 4.06 -3.83 10.86
CA GLY A 20 3.66 -4.82 11.85
C GLY A 20 3.37 -6.20 11.29
N ASP A 21 3.70 -6.45 10.02
CA ASP A 21 3.66 -7.77 9.40
C ASP A 21 4.92 -8.59 9.73
N ARG A 22 4.90 -9.82 9.32
CA ARG A 22 6.03 -10.75 9.42
C ARG A 22 6.22 -11.43 8.07
N ASP A 23 7.41 -11.33 7.52
CA ASP A 23 7.76 -12.05 6.31
C ASP A 23 7.66 -13.56 6.52
N GLU A 24 7.05 -14.25 5.56
CA GLU A 24 7.11 -15.71 5.52
C GLU A 24 8.53 -16.17 5.24
N MET A 25 8.94 -17.25 5.90
CA MET A 25 10.18 -17.93 5.61
C MET A 25 10.03 -19.45 5.71
N VAL A 26 10.93 -20.16 5.07
CA VAL A 26 11.12 -21.59 5.30
C VAL A 26 12.26 -21.76 6.28
N GLU A 27 11.97 -22.37 7.42
CA GLU A 27 12.95 -22.71 8.43
C GLU A 27 13.39 -24.14 8.23
N ILE A 28 14.70 -24.35 8.19
CA ILE A 28 15.33 -25.66 8.03
C ILE A 28 16.12 -25.94 9.31
N ILE A 29 15.62 -26.83 10.14
CA ILE A 29 16.27 -27.24 11.39
C ILE A 29 17.02 -28.55 11.14
N ILE A 30 18.33 -28.46 11.03
CA ILE A 30 19.20 -29.63 10.76
C ILE A 30 19.40 -30.39 12.08
N ASP A 31 19.22 -31.72 12.02
CA ASP A 31 19.50 -32.62 13.14
C ASP A 31 20.99 -33.04 13.09
N PRO A 32 21.84 -32.62 14.04
CA PRO A 32 23.27 -32.93 14.02
C PRO A 32 23.58 -34.43 14.09
N ALA A 33 22.77 -35.17 14.83
CA ALA A 33 22.97 -36.62 14.97
C ALA A 33 22.74 -37.38 13.65
N LYS A 34 21.72 -36.94 12.87
CA LYS A 34 21.45 -37.51 11.56
C LYS A 34 22.54 -37.15 10.54
N VAL A 35 23.00 -35.89 10.58
CA VAL A 35 24.10 -35.42 9.71
C VAL A 35 25.35 -36.25 9.92
N GLU A 36 25.71 -36.49 11.21
CA GLU A 36 26.86 -37.30 11.56
C GLU A 36 26.68 -38.77 11.14
N MET A 37 25.48 -39.33 11.31
CA MET A 37 25.14 -40.70 10.91
C MET A 37 25.36 -40.95 9.40
N TYR A 38 25.07 -39.94 8.56
CA TYR A 38 25.30 -40.02 7.11
C TYR A 38 26.71 -39.54 6.69
N GLY A 39 27.61 -39.26 7.63
CA GLY A 39 28.97 -38.78 7.36
C GLY A 39 29.08 -37.41 6.71
N LEU A 40 28.03 -36.61 6.84
CA LEU A 40 27.98 -35.25 6.31
C LEU A 40 28.47 -34.23 7.36
N THR A 41 28.91 -33.08 6.90
CA THR A 41 29.16 -31.95 7.80
C THR A 41 28.02 -30.93 7.70
N PRO A 42 27.65 -30.25 8.79
CA PRO A 42 26.60 -29.23 8.72
C PRO A 42 26.85 -28.13 7.69
N SER A 43 28.12 -27.75 7.51
CA SER A 43 28.52 -26.77 6.48
C SER A 43 28.30 -27.28 5.06
N ALA A 44 28.52 -28.56 4.80
CA ALA A 44 28.28 -29.16 3.50
C ALA A 44 26.77 -29.19 3.17
N ALA A 45 25.93 -29.54 4.13
CA ALA A 45 24.47 -29.48 3.98
C ALA A 45 23.96 -28.05 3.70
N MET A 46 24.45 -27.07 4.44
CA MET A 46 24.09 -25.65 4.22
C MET A 46 24.53 -25.15 2.84
N ASN A 47 25.74 -25.48 2.41
CA ASN A 47 26.26 -25.09 1.11
C ASN A 47 25.46 -25.71 -0.05
N MET A 48 25.03 -26.97 0.09
CA MET A 48 24.18 -27.61 -0.91
C MET A 48 22.84 -26.91 -1.07
N VAL A 49 22.16 -26.59 0.02
CA VAL A 49 20.88 -25.86 -0.01
C VAL A 49 21.05 -24.51 -0.70
N SER A 50 22.10 -23.76 -0.33
CA SER A 50 22.35 -22.43 -0.90
C SER A 50 22.70 -22.48 -2.39
N SER A 51 23.47 -23.47 -2.81
CA SER A 51 23.88 -23.62 -4.21
C SER A 51 22.76 -24.13 -5.12
N SER A 52 21.80 -24.87 -4.58
CA SER A 52 20.69 -25.43 -5.34
C SER A 52 19.53 -24.45 -5.55
N ASN A 53 19.41 -23.43 -4.70
CA ASN A 53 18.37 -22.41 -4.81
C ASN A 53 18.84 -21.19 -5.63
N GLN A 54 19.16 -21.42 -6.90
CA GLN A 54 19.65 -20.36 -7.78
C GLN A 54 18.94 -20.35 -9.13
N LEU A 55 18.60 -19.16 -9.58
CA LEU A 55 18.12 -18.93 -10.94
C LEU A 55 19.32 -18.78 -11.88
N VAL A 56 19.56 -19.78 -12.71
CA VAL A 56 20.66 -19.75 -13.68
C VAL A 56 20.18 -19.12 -14.97
N ALA A 57 20.78 -17.97 -15.34
CA ALA A 57 20.59 -17.37 -16.65
C ALA A 57 21.34 -18.17 -17.70
N ALA A 58 20.63 -18.98 -18.51
CA ALA A 58 21.22 -19.84 -19.54
C ALA A 58 21.50 -19.10 -20.87
N GLY A 59 21.44 -17.76 -20.86
CA GLY A 59 21.67 -16.94 -22.04
C GLY A 59 20.42 -16.47 -22.75
N SER A 60 20.53 -16.09 -24.01
CA SER A 60 19.41 -15.66 -24.83
C SER A 60 19.48 -16.28 -26.21
N GLN A 61 18.33 -16.69 -26.75
CA GLN A 61 18.18 -17.20 -28.10
C GLN A 61 17.50 -16.15 -28.99
N ASP A 62 18.14 -15.84 -30.11
CA ASP A 62 17.54 -15.00 -31.15
C ASP A 62 16.86 -15.91 -32.18
N THR A 63 15.56 -15.73 -32.34
CA THR A 63 14.75 -16.53 -33.26
C THR A 63 14.46 -15.81 -34.57
N GLY A 64 15.02 -14.60 -34.79
CA GLY A 64 14.69 -13.75 -35.95
C GLY A 64 13.36 -13.01 -35.82
N LEU A 65 12.50 -13.40 -34.87
CA LEU A 65 11.25 -12.75 -34.50
C LEU A 65 11.35 -12.02 -33.17
N GLY A 66 12.45 -12.21 -32.44
CA GLY A 66 12.72 -11.60 -31.15
C GLY A 66 13.79 -12.33 -30.38
N ARG A 67 14.33 -11.65 -29.36
CA ARG A 67 15.35 -12.19 -28.48
C ARG A 67 14.72 -12.66 -27.18
N PHE A 68 14.75 -13.98 -26.95
CA PHE A 68 14.19 -14.61 -25.75
C PHE A 68 15.30 -14.94 -24.76
N SER A 69 15.19 -14.52 -23.52
CA SER A 69 16.09 -14.94 -22.44
C SER A 69 15.70 -16.33 -21.96
N ILE A 70 16.66 -17.27 -21.98
CA ILE A 70 16.48 -18.61 -21.45
C ILE A 70 16.92 -18.58 -19.99
N LYS A 71 16.01 -18.97 -19.09
CA LYS A 71 16.28 -19.13 -17.65
C LYS A 71 16.04 -20.59 -17.29
N VAL A 72 16.97 -21.19 -16.56
CA VAL A 72 16.76 -22.50 -15.94
C VAL A 72 16.20 -22.23 -14.54
N PRO A 73 14.93 -22.59 -14.25
CA PRO A 73 14.36 -22.43 -12.93
C PRO A 73 15.04 -23.45 -11.99
N GLY A 74 15.79 -22.94 -11.03
CA GLY A 74 16.40 -23.73 -9.96
C GLY A 74 15.95 -23.26 -8.58
N LEU A 75 14.86 -22.45 -8.53
CA LEU A 75 14.30 -21.97 -7.28
C LEU A 75 13.32 -23.00 -6.72
N TYR A 76 13.33 -23.17 -5.42
CA TYR A 76 12.31 -23.97 -4.73
C TYR A 76 10.97 -23.24 -4.74
N GLU A 77 9.92 -23.91 -5.17
CA GLU A 77 8.55 -23.37 -5.18
C GLU A 77 7.74 -23.90 -4.00
N THR A 78 8.04 -25.12 -3.56
CA THR A 78 7.32 -25.78 -2.48
C THR A 78 8.25 -26.29 -1.38
N VAL A 79 7.71 -26.50 -0.18
CA VAL A 79 8.45 -27.16 0.92
C VAL A 79 8.89 -28.57 0.51
N HIS A 80 8.09 -29.25 -0.32
CA HIS A 80 8.42 -30.58 -0.80
C HIS A 80 9.66 -30.59 -1.71
N ASP A 81 9.87 -29.56 -2.51
CA ASP A 81 11.06 -29.45 -3.35
C ASP A 81 12.32 -29.37 -2.49
N ILE A 82 12.23 -28.64 -1.38
CA ILE A 82 13.32 -28.52 -0.41
C ILE A 82 13.54 -29.88 0.30
N GLN A 83 12.46 -30.54 0.72
CA GLN A 83 12.56 -31.86 1.40
C GLN A 83 13.18 -32.94 0.51
N SER A 84 12.80 -32.94 -0.76
CA SER A 84 13.26 -33.91 -1.74
C SER A 84 14.65 -33.60 -2.33
N GLN A 85 15.30 -32.52 -1.92
CA GLN A 85 16.64 -32.16 -2.38
C GLN A 85 17.65 -33.22 -2.00
N PRO A 86 18.33 -33.87 -2.97
CA PRO A 86 19.33 -34.89 -2.70
C PRO A 86 20.61 -34.25 -2.15
N LEU A 87 21.11 -34.78 -1.04
CA LEU A 87 22.35 -34.34 -0.40
C LEU A 87 23.49 -35.33 -0.63
N LEU A 88 23.18 -36.64 -0.65
CA LEU A 88 24.15 -37.71 -0.89
C LEU A 88 23.50 -38.80 -1.73
N VAL A 89 24.24 -39.30 -2.71
CA VAL A 89 23.85 -40.46 -3.50
C VAL A 89 24.91 -41.51 -3.28
N ASP A 90 24.55 -42.61 -2.62
CA ASP A 90 25.44 -43.76 -2.39
C ASP A 90 24.80 -45.02 -3.00
N GLY A 91 25.28 -45.37 -4.19
CA GLY A 91 24.73 -46.47 -4.96
C GLY A 91 23.26 -46.26 -5.31
N ASP A 92 22.37 -47.10 -4.77
CA ASP A 92 20.92 -47.05 -5.00
C ASP A 92 20.17 -46.24 -3.92
N SER A 93 20.89 -45.71 -2.92
CA SER A 93 20.32 -44.93 -1.81
C SER A 93 20.56 -43.48 -2.01
N VAL A 94 19.48 -42.68 -1.90
CA VAL A 94 19.52 -41.22 -1.96
C VAL A 94 19.13 -40.67 -0.59
N VAL A 95 20.02 -39.93 0.03
CA VAL A 95 19.75 -39.18 1.27
C VAL A 95 19.28 -37.80 0.87
N THR A 96 18.09 -37.42 1.31
CA THR A 96 17.49 -36.13 1.03
C THR A 96 17.63 -35.17 2.22
N LEU A 97 17.38 -33.89 1.98
CA LEU A 97 17.38 -32.89 3.05
C LEU A 97 16.29 -33.19 4.10
N GLY A 98 15.14 -33.71 3.69
CA GLY A 98 14.08 -34.14 4.60
C GLY A 98 14.46 -35.29 5.55
N ASP A 99 15.48 -36.10 5.19
CA ASP A 99 15.99 -37.19 6.07
C ASP A 99 16.81 -36.65 7.24
N ILE A 100 17.50 -35.50 7.07
CA ILE A 100 18.40 -34.93 8.06
C ILE A 100 17.89 -33.66 8.72
N ALA A 101 16.81 -33.05 8.22
CA ALA A 101 16.28 -31.78 8.71
C ALA A 101 14.77 -31.80 8.83
N ASP A 102 14.25 -31.03 9.79
CA ASP A 102 12.85 -30.64 9.87
C ASP A 102 12.64 -29.33 9.11
N ILE A 103 11.73 -29.35 8.13
CA ILE A 103 11.50 -28.22 7.22
C ILE A 103 10.07 -27.76 7.39
N ARG A 104 9.91 -26.51 7.79
CA ARG A 104 8.58 -25.92 8.04
C ARG A 104 8.47 -24.50 7.51
N ARG A 105 7.29 -24.13 7.05
CA ARG A 105 6.93 -22.74 6.80
C ARG A 105 6.65 -22.04 8.12
N THR A 106 7.26 -20.93 8.32
CA THR A 106 7.10 -20.09 9.51
C THR A 106 7.23 -18.60 9.12
N PHE A 107 7.34 -17.75 10.10
CA PHE A 107 7.53 -16.32 9.88
C PHE A 107 8.82 -15.87 10.52
N LYS A 108 9.49 -14.89 9.91
CA LYS A 108 10.64 -14.22 10.51
C LYS A 108 10.26 -13.57 11.85
N ASP A 109 11.25 -13.35 12.68
CA ASP A 109 11.04 -12.55 13.88
C ASP A 109 10.53 -11.15 13.50
N PRO A 110 9.56 -10.60 14.25
CA PRO A 110 8.96 -9.32 13.91
C PRO A 110 10.02 -8.20 13.99
N SER A 111 10.16 -7.45 12.90
CA SER A 111 11.02 -6.26 12.84
C SER A 111 10.32 -5.00 13.31
N SER A 112 9.00 -4.98 13.25
CA SER A 112 8.14 -3.87 13.66
C SER A 112 6.87 -4.38 14.34
N PHE A 113 6.25 -3.52 15.15
CA PHE A 113 5.01 -3.83 15.84
C PHE A 113 4.01 -2.70 15.63
N ALA A 114 2.84 -3.01 15.11
CA ALA A 114 1.71 -2.09 15.09
C ALA A 114 0.68 -2.49 16.15
N ARG A 115 0.12 -1.49 16.84
CA ARG A 115 -0.95 -1.69 17.82
C ARG A 115 -1.99 -0.58 17.71
N VAL A 116 -3.25 -0.96 17.76
CA VAL A 116 -4.37 -0.02 17.80
C VAL A 116 -5.15 -0.28 19.09
N ASN A 117 -5.33 0.74 19.92
CA ASN A 117 -5.97 0.64 21.23
C ASN A 117 -5.39 -0.48 22.11
N GLY A 118 -4.08 -0.69 22.08
CA GLY A 118 -3.38 -1.73 22.85
C GLY A 118 -3.45 -3.15 22.26
N LYS A 119 -4.27 -3.38 21.25
CA LYS A 119 -4.38 -4.67 20.57
C LYS A 119 -3.36 -4.76 19.42
N PRO A 120 -2.79 -5.95 19.14
CA PRO A 120 -1.97 -6.15 17.95
C PRO A 120 -2.75 -5.80 16.69
N ALA A 121 -2.09 -5.12 15.77
CA ALA A 121 -2.68 -4.72 14.50
C ALA A 121 -1.64 -4.83 13.38
N ILE A 122 -2.10 -4.85 12.15
CA ILE A 122 -1.31 -4.61 10.96
C ILE A 122 -1.76 -3.26 10.42
N ALA A 123 -0.83 -2.37 10.16
CA ALA A 123 -1.12 -1.08 9.55
C ALA A 123 -0.73 -1.10 8.07
N LEU A 124 -1.63 -0.63 7.22
CA LEU A 124 -1.34 -0.37 5.82
C LEU A 124 -1.27 1.13 5.62
N GLU A 125 -0.06 1.64 5.40
CA GLU A 125 0.19 3.06 5.15
C GLU A 125 0.15 3.34 3.65
N ILE A 126 -0.78 4.18 3.23
CA ILE A 126 -1.04 4.45 1.82
C ILE A 126 -0.61 5.87 1.49
N SER A 127 0.36 5.98 0.61
CA SER A 127 0.88 7.24 0.09
C SER A 127 0.31 7.53 -1.30
N LYS A 128 -0.31 8.73 -1.47
CA LYS A 128 -0.80 9.15 -2.78
C LYS A 128 0.29 9.80 -3.62
N ARG A 129 0.16 9.75 -4.94
CA ARG A 129 1.03 10.50 -5.88
C ARG A 129 0.83 12.00 -5.73
N THR A 130 1.91 12.74 -5.96
CA THR A 130 1.85 14.21 -6.01
C THR A 130 0.94 14.66 -7.15
N GLY A 131 0.07 15.63 -6.86
CA GLY A 131 -0.89 16.14 -7.84
C GLY A 131 -2.26 15.44 -7.81
N GLU A 132 -2.39 14.25 -7.23
CA GLU A 132 -3.64 13.51 -7.20
C GLU A 132 -4.63 14.04 -6.14
N ASN A 133 -5.92 13.77 -6.36
CA ASN A 133 -6.99 14.16 -5.45
C ASN A 133 -7.09 13.19 -4.28
N ILE A 134 -6.78 13.65 -3.07
CA ILE A 134 -6.78 12.80 -1.87
C ILE A 134 -8.17 12.27 -1.51
N ILE A 135 -9.23 13.06 -1.74
CA ILE A 135 -10.61 12.65 -1.40
C ILE A 135 -11.01 11.48 -2.29
N GLU A 136 -10.79 11.61 -3.59
CA GLU A 136 -11.09 10.56 -4.57
C GLU A 136 -10.23 9.31 -4.35
N THR A 137 -8.94 9.49 -4.05
CA THR A 137 -8.04 8.38 -3.76
C THR A 137 -8.52 7.59 -2.55
N ILE A 138 -8.89 8.25 -1.45
CA ILE A 138 -9.38 7.58 -0.24
C ILE A 138 -10.73 6.89 -0.48
N GLU A 139 -11.61 7.46 -1.29
CA GLU A 139 -12.88 6.81 -1.66
C GLU A 139 -12.63 5.50 -2.42
N LYS A 140 -11.74 5.50 -3.41
CA LYS A 140 -11.33 4.28 -4.14
C LYS A 140 -10.69 3.23 -3.23
N VAL A 141 -9.81 3.67 -2.32
CA VAL A 141 -9.20 2.77 -1.32
C VAL A 141 -10.28 2.13 -0.44
N ARG A 142 -11.23 2.91 0.06
CA ARG A 142 -12.33 2.39 0.89
C ARG A 142 -13.21 1.39 0.14
N GLU A 143 -13.46 1.63 -1.14
CA GLU A 143 -14.22 0.73 -2.01
C GLU A 143 -13.50 -0.62 -2.18
N ILE A 144 -12.20 -0.59 -2.47
CA ILE A 144 -11.38 -1.81 -2.57
C ILE A 144 -11.36 -2.56 -1.24
N VAL A 145 -11.09 -1.88 -0.13
CA VAL A 145 -11.10 -2.51 1.20
C VAL A 145 -12.45 -3.15 1.50
N ALA A 146 -13.56 -2.47 1.21
CA ALA A 146 -14.89 -3.03 1.42
C ALA A 146 -15.18 -4.25 0.54
N SER A 147 -14.73 -4.23 -0.73
CA SER A 147 -14.86 -5.35 -1.65
C SER A 147 -14.05 -6.57 -1.19
N GLU A 148 -12.83 -6.35 -0.69
CA GLU A 148 -11.99 -7.41 -0.15
C GLU A 148 -12.55 -7.97 1.14
N GLN A 149 -13.01 -7.13 2.07
CA GLN A 149 -13.68 -7.58 3.29
C GLN A 149 -14.89 -8.47 2.98
N ALA A 150 -15.63 -8.17 1.91
CA ALA A 150 -16.78 -8.99 1.50
C ALA A 150 -16.39 -10.39 1.02
N ARG A 151 -15.16 -10.56 0.51
CA ARG A 151 -14.60 -11.86 0.07
C ARG A 151 -14.03 -12.69 1.22
N TRP A 152 -13.76 -12.07 2.37
CA TRP A 152 -13.16 -12.78 3.50
C TRP A 152 -14.08 -13.87 4.04
N PRO A 153 -13.52 -14.99 4.49
CA PRO A 153 -14.26 -15.98 5.26
C PRO A 153 -14.89 -15.36 6.51
N GLN A 154 -16.02 -15.91 6.94
CA GLN A 154 -16.74 -15.36 8.09
C GLN A 154 -15.89 -15.29 9.36
N SER A 155 -15.02 -16.29 9.57
CA SER A 155 -14.08 -16.33 10.70
C SER A 155 -13.11 -15.14 10.73
N LEU A 156 -12.70 -14.62 9.59
CA LEU A 156 -11.85 -13.42 9.53
C LEU A 156 -12.68 -12.15 9.74
N ARG A 157 -13.86 -12.07 9.14
CA ARG A 157 -14.75 -10.90 9.28
C ARG A 157 -15.17 -10.65 10.74
N ASP A 158 -15.38 -11.71 11.49
CA ASP A 158 -15.82 -11.61 12.89
C ASP A 158 -14.67 -11.25 13.86
N ASN A 159 -13.42 -11.46 13.45
CA ASN A 159 -12.24 -11.27 14.31
C ASN A 159 -11.33 -10.11 13.91
N ILE A 160 -11.50 -9.55 12.70
CA ILE A 160 -10.68 -8.45 12.21
C ILE A 160 -11.53 -7.19 12.11
N ASP A 161 -11.15 -6.17 12.86
CA ASP A 161 -11.73 -4.83 12.79
C ASP A 161 -10.83 -3.93 11.93
N VAL A 162 -11.39 -3.39 10.84
CA VAL A 162 -10.69 -2.46 9.96
C VAL A 162 -11.04 -1.04 10.35
N SER A 163 -10.05 -0.30 10.80
CA SER A 163 -10.18 1.09 11.18
C SER A 163 -9.33 1.99 10.29
N TYR A 164 -9.86 3.17 9.98
CA TYR A 164 -9.14 4.19 9.21
C TYR A 164 -8.63 5.25 10.16
N SER A 165 -7.31 5.43 10.20
CA SER A 165 -6.65 6.46 10.98
C SER A 165 -5.98 7.48 10.06
N GLN A 166 -5.76 8.69 10.56
CA GLN A 166 -5.10 9.79 9.83
C GLN A 166 -5.73 10.12 8.45
N ASP A 167 -7.04 9.93 8.33
CA ASP A 167 -7.78 10.27 7.12
C ASP A 167 -7.83 11.80 6.93
N ARG A 168 -6.94 12.29 6.08
CA ARG A 168 -6.84 13.71 5.75
C ARG A 168 -8.00 14.21 4.89
N SER A 169 -8.76 13.32 4.25
CA SER A 169 -9.92 13.72 3.44
C SER A 169 -10.99 14.40 4.28
N ASN A 170 -11.23 13.92 5.50
CA ASN A 170 -12.19 14.51 6.42
C ASN A 170 -11.78 15.94 6.83
N GLN A 171 -10.49 16.16 7.09
CA GLN A 171 -9.96 17.48 7.39
C GLN A 171 -10.17 18.44 6.21
N ILE A 172 -9.88 18.00 4.99
CA ILE A 172 -10.06 18.81 3.78
C ILE A 172 -11.53 19.10 3.52
N ARG A 173 -12.44 18.14 3.71
CA ARG A 173 -13.89 18.36 3.60
C ARG A 173 -14.39 19.41 4.60
N THR A 174 -13.92 19.32 5.85
CA THR A 174 -14.27 20.32 6.88
C THR A 174 -13.76 21.69 6.50
N MET A 175 -12.50 21.81 6.06
CA MET A 175 -11.95 23.09 5.61
C MET A 175 -12.70 23.68 4.41
N LEU A 176 -13.15 22.85 3.47
CA LEU A 176 -13.99 23.29 2.35
C LEU A 176 -15.35 23.81 2.82
N ALA A 177 -15.98 23.12 3.76
CA ALA A 177 -17.26 23.56 4.34
C ALA A 177 -17.10 24.88 5.12
N ASP A 178 -16.03 25.02 5.90
CA ASP A 178 -15.71 26.23 6.62
C ASP A 178 -15.45 27.40 5.66
N LEU A 179 -14.71 27.17 4.59
CA LEU A 179 -14.48 28.16 3.54
C LEU A 179 -15.79 28.62 2.92
N GLN A 180 -16.66 27.69 2.55
CA GLN A 180 -17.98 28.00 1.98
C GLN A 180 -18.82 28.83 2.96
N ASN A 181 -18.84 28.47 4.24
CA ASN A 181 -19.56 29.20 5.27
C ASN A 181 -18.99 30.59 5.51
N ASN A 182 -17.67 30.75 5.52
CA ASN A 182 -17.02 32.06 5.68
C ASN A 182 -17.30 32.98 4.50
N VAL A 183 -17.23 32.48 3.26
CA VAL A 183 -17.56 33.25 2.06
C VAL A 183 -19.03 33.69 2.09
N LEU A 184 -19.96 32.81 2.44
CA LEU A 184 -21.38 33.15 2.59
C LEU A 184 -21.59 34.21 3.65
N SER A 185 -20.95 34.10 4.81
CA SER A 185 -21.05 35.04 5.90
C SER A 185 -20.48 36.41 5.50
N ALA A 186 -19.34 36.44 4.81
CA ALA A 186 -18.74 37.68 4.31
C ALA A 186 -19.65 38.36 3.29
N ILE A 187 -20.26 37.62 2.36
CA ILE A 187 -21.22 38.18 1.39
C ILE A 187 -22.41 38.84 2.11
N VAL A 188 -23.00 38.13 3.08
CA VAL A 188 -24.15 38.65 3.84
C VAL A 188 -23.77 39.93 4.61
N LEU A 189 -22.62 39.91 5.29
CA LEU A 189 -22.14 41.05 6.06
C LEU A 189 -21.89 42.26 5.16
N VAL A 190 -21.20 42.09 4.04
CA VAL A 190 -20.93 43.15 3.08
C VAL A 190 -22.24 43.67 2.47
N MET A 191 -23.18 42.78 2.12
CA MET A 191 -24.50 43.21 1.61
C MET A 191 -25.25 44.07 2.61
N VAL A 192 -25.27 43.71 3.89
CA VAL A 192 -25.94 44.52 4.94
C VAL A 192 -25.36 45.93 5.01
N VAL A 193 -24.01 46.02 5.02
CA VAL A 193 -23.32 47.33 5.08
C VAL A 193 -23.59 48.15 3.81
N VAL A 194 -23.53 47.55 2.64
CA VAL A 194 -23.74 48.23 1.35
C VAL A 194 -25.21 48.66 1.17
N VAL A 195 -26.17 47.83 1.61
CA VAL A 195 -27.58 48.21 1.61
C VAL A 195 -27.81 49.47 2.48
N ALA A 196 -27.22 49.51 3.66
CA ALA A 196 -27.35 50.62 4.57
C ALA A 196 -26.70 51.91 4.02
N ALA A 197 -25.57 51.81 3.31
CA ALA A 197 -24.82 52.96 2.81
C ALA A 197 -25.23 53.42 1.40
N LEU A 198 -25.52 52.51 0.48
CA LEU A 198 -25.65 52.78 -0.96
C LEU A 198 -26.99 52.31 -1.58
N GLY A 199 -27.81 51.66 -0.81
CA GLY A 199 -29.10 51.13 -1.24
C GLY A 199 -29.07 49.75 -1.90
N LEU A 200 -30.26 49.20 -2.09
CA LEU A 200 -30.47 47.77 -2.47
C LEU A 200 -29.91 47.40 -3.85
N ARG A 201 -29.98 48.31 -4.84
CA ARG A 201 -29.49 48.07 -6.19
C ARG A 201 -27.96 47.84 -6.22
N THR A 202 -27.23 48.72 -5.52
CA THR A 202 -25.77 48.67 -5.43
C THR A 202 -25.32 47.43 -4.63
N ALA A 203 -26.05 47.13 -3.55
CA ALA A 203 -25.78 45.93 -2.75
C ALA A 203 -25.92 44.65 -3.54
N GLY A 204 -26.91 44.51 -4.44
CA GLY A 204 -27.07 43.37 -5.31
C GLY A 204 -25.88 43.15 -6.27
N LEU A 205 -25.36 44.26 -6.84
CA LEU A 205 -24.18 44.18 -7.72
C LEU A 205 -22.91 43.71 -6.96
N VAL A 206 -22.67 44.30 -5.80
CA VAL A 206 -21.51 43.94 -4.96
C VAL A 206 -21.64 42.51 -4.43
N GLY A 207 -22.86 42.13 -4.00
CA GLY A 207 -23.15 40.79 -3.52
C GLY A 207 -22.94 39.70 -4.58
N MET A 208 -23.07 40.00 -5.87
CA MET A 208 -22.74 39.10 -6.97
C MET A 208 -21.25 39.14 -7.37
N ALA A 209 -20.59 40.27 -7.18
CA ALA A 209 -19.19 40.44 -7.54
C ALA A 209 -18.26 39.57 -6.66
N ILE A 210 -18.54 39.42 -5.36
CA ILE A 210 -17.73 38.67 -4.41
C ILE A 210 -17.70 37.16 -4.79
N PRO A 211 -18.84 36.45 -4.91
CA PRO A 211 -18.83 35.07 -5.32
C PRO A 211 -18.30 34.87 -6.75
N GLY A 212 -18.53 35.86 -7.64
CA GLY A 212 -18.00 35.85 -8.99
C GLY A 212 -16.46 35.89 -9.02
N SER A 213 -15.84 36.74 -8.23
CA SER A 213 -14.35 36.77 -8.12
C SER A 213 -13.77 35.49 -7.52
N PHE A 214 -14.45 34.95 -6.51
CA PHE A 214 -14.03 33.70 -5.89
C PHE A 214 -14.12 32.49 -6.85
N LEU A 215 -15.23 32.37 -7.59
CA LEU A 215 -15.40 31.36 -8.61
C LEU A 215 -14.39 31.52 -9.77
N ALA A 216 -14.08 32.78 -10.15
CA ALA A 216 -13.03 33.02 -11.14
C ALA A 216 -11.66 32.55 -10.65
N GLY A 217 -11.33 32.76 -9.37
CA GLY A 217 -10.10 32.22 -8.77
C GLY A 217 -10.03 30.70 -8.81
N ILE A 218 -11.11 30.00 -8.45
CA ILE A 218 -11.19 28.54 -8.53
C ILE A 218 -11.04 28.06 -9.99
N LEU A 219 -11.66 28.76 -10.93
CA LEU A 219 -11.59 28.41 -12.37
C LEU A 219 -10.16 28.54 -12.90
N VAL A 220 -9.41 29.56 -12.49
CA VAL A 220 -7.99 29.71 -12.83
C VAL A 220 -7.16 28.57 -12.26
N ILE A 221 -7.36 28.21 -10.98
CA ILE A 221 -6.66 27.09 -10.32
C ILE A 221 -6.96 25.77 -11.05
N SER A 222 -8.23 25.55 -11.40
CA SER A 222 -8.64 24.37 -12.17
C SER A 222 -8.05 24.36 -13.59
N GLY A 223 -7.96 25.51 -14.25
CA GLY A 223 -7.35 25.62 -15.59
C GLY A 223 -5.84 25.43 -15.60
N LEU A 224 -5.18 25.53 -14.45
CA LEU A 224 -3.75 25.26 -14.25
C LEU A 224 -3.49 23.80 -13.82
N ASP A 225 -4.49 22.93 -13.86
CA ASP A 225 -4.44 21.54 -13.39
C ASP A 225 -3.92 21.40 -11.93
N MET A 226 -4.11 22.42 -11.11
CA MET A 226 -3.75 22.39 -9.70
C MET A 226 -4.83 21.68 -8.89
N THR A 227 -4.45 20.61 -8.19
CA THR A 227 -5.38 19.93 -7.29
C THR A 227 -5.64 20.72 -6.01
N MET A 228 -6.85 20.62 -5.49
CA MET A 228 -7.22 21.18 -4.19
C MET A 228 -6.43 20.47 -3.09
N ASN A 229 -5.48 21.19 -2.51
CA ASN A 229 -4.70 20.75 -1.36
C ASN A 229 -4.81 21.77 -0.22
N ILE A 230 -4.26 21.44 0.96
CA ILE A 230 -4.34 22.31 2.14
C ILE A 230 -3.76 23.70 1.87
N VAL A 231 -2.69 23.81 1.07
CA VAL A 231 -2.03 25.09 0.77
C VAL A 231 -2.92 25.98 -0.11
N VAL A 232 -3.52 25.40 -1.15
CA VAL A 232 -4.47 26.11 -2.04
C VAL A 232 -5.70 26.56 -1.26
N LEU A 233 -6.27 25.68 -0.42
CA LEU A 233 -7.40 26.02 0.43
C LEU A 233 -7.07 27.14 1.43
N PHE A 234 -5.91 27.04 2.07
CA PHE A 234 -5.45 28.07 3.00
C PHE A 234 -5.28 29.44 2.30
N SER A 235 -4.72 29.43 1.09
CA SER A 235 -4.57 30.64 0.28
C SER A 235 -5.92 31.26 -0.09
N LEU A 236 -6.90 30.43 -0.44
CA LEU A 236 -8.27 30.87 -0.73
C LEU A 236 -8.97 31.43 0.52
N ILE A 237 -8.80 30.79 1.68
CA ILE A 237 -9.34 31.27 2.95
C ILE A 237 -8.72 32.61 3.33
N LEU A 238 -7.44 32.81 3.09
CA LEU A 238 -6.74 34.06 3.41
C LEU A 238 -7.14 35.21 2.47
N ALA A 239 -7.55 34.88 1.23
CA ALA A 239 -7.98 35.86 0.23
C ALA A 239 -9.45 36.26 0.36
N ALA A 240 -10.26 35.51 1.11
CA ALA A 240 -11.69 35.77 1.33
C ALA A 240 -11.93 36.69 2.54
#